data_cd550bae24fc3eff703b001eaa9630e4
#
_entry.id   cd550bae24fc3eff703b001eaa9630e4
#
_cell.length_a   1.000
_cell.length_b   1.000
_cell.length_c   1.000
_cell.angle_alpha   90.00
_cell.angle_beta   90.00
_cell.angle_gamma   90.00
#
_symmetry.space_group_name_H-M   'P 1'
#
loop_
_entity.id
_entity.type
_entity.pdbx_description
1 polymer ?
#
loop_
_entity_poly.entity_id
_entity_poly.type
_entity_poly.pdbx_seq_one_letter_code
_entity_poly.pdbx_strand_id
1 'polypeptide(L)'
;MFKKIALIAMMAFSLSLPMTAFATELNTLAITDTTQELSVSQMVDELYQNEKSETVKQLAHDLILTITGEKEPAHVYASGLVEIGTYPRDYHGDANTAVSLIGGGRLTATRTDTTFTIFLDRGDKLTDDFFNKCKADLRSIYDKVKEVKTATASMDQQQKVQYIAQYVADTFTYDYVDHGNLTSALNTGVSNCEWYASYFYILASNCGIDTSCRTGMNSRNNYHAWNTVIIDGQELVVDVSSGDYNNRMDLFVLIPTSEYPGIEKYDTWSVI
;
A
#
# COMPACT_ATOMS: atom_id res chain seq x y z
N MET A 1 -20.99 -6.05 -28.25
CA MET A 1 -20.42 -5.50 -29.50
C MET A 1 -18.92 -5.76 -29.48
N PHE A 2 -18.34 -6.33 -30.52
CA PHE A 2 -17.12 -7.14 -30.54
C PHE A 2 -15.82 -6.43 -30.08
N LYS A 3 -15.09 -7.02 -29.13
CA LYS A 3 -13.69 -6.69 -28.81
C LYS A 3 -12.77 -7.29 -29.86
N LYS A 4 -11.96 -6.45 -30.52
CA LYS A 4 -10.93 -6.88 -31.47
C LYS A 4 -9.69 -7.35 -30.71
N ILE A 5 -9.37 -8.64 -30.80
CA ILE A 5 -8.10 -9.23 -30.36
C ILE A 5 -7.07 -8.95 -31.47
N ALA A 6 -6.02 -8.22 -31.13
CA ALA A 6 -4.87 -8.04 -32.01
C ALA A 6 -3.85 -9.16 -31.75
N LEU A 7 -3.71 -10.05 -32.74
CA LEU A 7 -2.74 -11.15 -32.74
C LEU A 7 -1.40 -10.62 -33.26
N ILE A 8 -0.37 -10.56 -32.42
CA ILE A 8 1.02 -10.27 -32.84
C ILE A 8 1.70 -11.60 -33.15
N ALA A 9 2.02 -11.82 -34.42
CA ALA A 9 2.77 -12.96 -34.88
C ALA A 9 4.27 -12.77 -34.61
N MET A 10 4.87 -13.61 -33.78
CA MET A 10 6.32 -13.74 -33.66
C MET A 10 6.86 -14.61 -34.78
N MET A 11 7.69 -14.05 -35.64
CA MET A 11 8.50 -14.81 -36.61
C MET A 11 9.67 -15.47 -35.87
N ALA A 12 9.67 -16.79 -35.83
CA ALA A 12 10.83 -17.58 -35.38
C ALA A 12 11.84 -17.71 -36.53
N PHE A 13 13.05 -17.17 -36.34
CA PHE A 13 14.21 -17.49 -37.18
C PHE A 13 14.91 -18.71 -36.60
N SER A 14 14.81 -19.84 -37.32
CA SER A 14 15.59 -21.03 -37.03
C SER A 14 16.96 -20.94 -37.68
N LEU A 15 18.02 -20.81 -36.90
CA LEU A 15 19.41 -21.04 -37.29
C LEU A 15 19.85 -22.40 -36.74
N SER A 16 20.00 -23.37 -37.65
CA SER A 16 20.57 -24.68 -37.38
C SER A 16 22.10 -24.59 -37.36
N LEU A 17 22.73 -24.90 -36.23
CA LEU A 17 24.16 -25.14 -36.12
C LEU A 17 24.40 -26.59 -35.67
N PRO A 18 25.47 -27.27 -36.15
CA PRO A 18 25.67 -28.69 -35.96
C PRO A 18 26.12 -29.02 -34.52
N MET A 19 25.54 -30.09 -33.97
CA MET A 19 25.97 -30.73 -32.73
C MET A 19 27.32 -31.37 -32.89
N THR A 20 28.32 -30.86 -32.17
CA THR A 20 29.50 -31.62 -31.77
C THR A 20 29.37 -31.91 -30.28
N ALA A 21 29.39 -33.21 -29.98
CA ALA A 21 29.34 -33.73 -28.61
C ALA A 21 30.60 -33.36 -27.82
N PHE A 22 30.38 -32.60 -26.74
CA PHE A 22 31.33 -32.58 -25.60
C PHE A 22 30.56 -33.04 -24.37
N ALA A 23 30.78 -34.31 -24.01
CA ALA A 23 30.44 -34.79 -22.69
C ALA A 23 31.42 -34.13 -21.70
N THR A 24 30.99 -33.12 -21.03
CA THR A 24 31.66 -32.54 -19.86
C THR A 24 30.79 -32.80 -18.66
N GLU A 25 31.35 -33.44 -17.65
CA GLU A 25 30.76 -33.75 -16.36
C GLU A 25 29.98 -32.54 -15.83
N LEU A 26 28.67 -32.66 -15.81
CA LEU A 26 27.80 -31.79 -15.04
C LEU A 26 27.99 -32.15 -13.56
N ASN A 27 28.95 -31.50 -12.93
CA ASN A 27 28.92 -31.32 -11.49
C ASN A 27 27.59 -30.65 -11.18
N THR A 28 26.70 -31.42 -10.64
CA THR A 28 25.43 -30.93 -10.07
C THR A 28 25.81 -30.09 -8.85
N LEU A 29 26.16 -28.83 -9.08
CA LEU A 29 26.00 -27.79 -8.09
C LEU A 29 24.48 -27.75 -7.85
N ALA A 30 24.03 -28.44 -6.81
CA ALA A 30 22.75 -28.20 -6.21
C ALA A 30 22.82 -26.72 -5.79
N ILE A 31 22.31 -25.85 -6.65
CA ILE A 31 21.90 -24.49 -6.24
C ILE A 31 20.76 -24.77 -5.27
N THR A 32 21.12 -24.92 -4.00
CA THR A 32 20.14 -24.73 -2.93
C THR A 32 19.77 -23.26 -3.04
N ASP A 33 18.74 -22.99 -3.84
CA ASP A 33 18.02 -21.74 -3.81
C ASP A 33 17.30 -21.66 -2.45
N THR A 34 18.09 -21.45 -1.41
CA THR A 34 17.61 -21.04 -0.11
C THR A 34 17.32 -19.54 -0.24
N THR A 35 16.32 -19.18 -1.03
CA THR A 35 15.61 -17.93 -0.79
C THR A 35 14.98 -18.09 0.58
N GLN A 36 15.73 -17.71 1.60
CA GLN A 36 15.25 -17.69 2.98
C GLN A 36 13.98 -16.82 2.96
N GLU A 37 12.86 -17.42 3.29
CA GLU A 37 11.58 -16.71 3.35
C GLU A 37 11.71 -15.57 4.36
N LEU A 38 11.40 -14.34 3.94
CA LEU A 38 11.52 -13.17 4.81
C LEU A 38 10.58 -13.32 6.00
N SER A 39 11.08 -12.97 7.18
CA SER A 39 10.24 -12.85 8.38
C SER A 39 9.24 -11.70 8.22
N VAL A 40 8.20 -11.71 9.06
CA VAL A 40 7.22 -10.62 9.13
C VAL A 40 7.91 -9.27 9.33
N SER A 41 8.82 -9.18 10.31
CA SER A 41 9.58 -7.96 10.59
C SER A 41 10.35 -7.47 9.36
N GLN A 42 11.05 -8.35 8.66
CA GLN A 42 11.80 -7.98 7.46
C GLN A 42 10.88 -7.46 6.33
N MET A 43 9.71 -8.07 6.15
CA MET A 43 8.73 -7.58 5.17
C MET A 43 8.22 -6.18 5.54
N VAL A 44 7.93 -5.92 6.82
CA VAL A 44 7.50 -4.60 7.28
C VAL A 44 8.60 -3.58 7.10
N ASP A 45 9.84 -3.90 7.48
CA ASP A 45 10.99 -3.01 7.32
C ASP A 45 11.20 -2.63 5.85
N GLU A 46 11.07 -3.58 4.92
CA GLU A 46 11.15 -3.30 3.48
C GLU A 46 9.98 -2.46 2.98
N LEU A 47 8.75 -2.75 3.40
CA LEU A 47 7.56 -2.01 2.98
C LEU A 47 7.59 -0.54 3.41
N TYR A 48 8.16 -0.24 4.57
CA TYR A 48 8.24 1.11 5.12
C TYR A 48 9.64 1.73 5.08
N GLN A 49 10.60 1.14 4.35
CA GLN A 49 11.99 1.63 4.28
C GLN A 49 12.11 3.09 3.81
N ASN A 50 11.20 3.54 2.97
CA ASN A 50 11.19 4.90 2.41
C ASN A 50 10.25 5.86 3.15
N GLU A 51 9.53 5.39 4.17
CA GLU A 51 8.74 6.27 5.04
C GLU A 51 9.66 7.22 5.80
N LYS A 52 9.33 8.49 5.82
CA LYS A 52 10.15 9.55 6.47
C LYS A 52 9.83 9.72 7.94
N SER A 53 8.61 9.39 8.34
CA SER A 53 8.17 9.50 9.73
C SER A 53 8.58 8.25 10.51
N GLU A 54 9.49 8.42 11.46
CA GLU A 54 9.84 7.34 12.39
C GLU A 54 8.62 6.90 13.22
N THR A 55 7.70 7.81 13.51
CA THR A 55 6.43 7.50 14.18
C THR A 55 5.56 6.55 13.33
N VAL A 56 5.42 6.80 12.04
CA VAL A 56 4.66 5.92 11.13
C VAL A 56 5.35 4.57 10.96
N LYS A 57 6.68 4.54 10.83
CA LYS A 57 7.43 3.27 10.78
C LYS A 57 7.21 2.45 12.04
N GLN A 58 7.35 3.07 13.21
CA GLN A 58 7.18 2.39 14.50
C GLN A 58 5.74 1.91 14.67
N LEU A 59 4.75 2.73 14.33
CA LEU A 59 3.35 2.35 14.37
C LEU A 59 3.04 1.17 13.44
N ALA A 60 3.50 1.22 12.19
CA ALA A 60 3.31 0.13 11.23
C ALA A 60 3.93 -1.17 11.72
N HIS A 61 5.17 -1.08 12.23
CA HIS A 61 5.89 -2.22 12.77
C HIS A 61 5.14 -2.82 13.97
N ASP A 62 4.77 -2.02 14.95
CA ASP A 62 4.07 -2.48 16.15
C ASP A 62 2.70 -3.07 15.83
N LEU A 63 1.93 -2.42 14.96
CA LEU A 63 0.62 -2.91 14.55
C LEU A 63 0.74 -4.25 13.82
N ILE A 64 1.57 -4.32 12.77
CA ILE A 64 1.67 -5.51 11.94
C ILE A 64 2.23 -6.70 12.72
N LEU A 65 3.26 -6.50 13.55
CA LEU A 65 3.79 -7.57 14.39
C LEU A 65 2.76 -8.05 15.43
N THR A 66 1.95 -7.14 15.99
CA THR A 66 0.91 -7.53 16.94
C THR A 66 -0.19 -8.37 16.26
N ILE A 67 -0.69 -7.95 15.10
CA ILE A 67 -1.77 -8.67 14.40
C ILE A 67 -1.30 -9.93 13.66
N THR A 68 0.01 -10.14 13.55
CA THR A 68 0.60 -11.38 13.04
C THR A 68 1.09 -12.33 14.17
N GLY A 69 0.93 -11.93 15.43
CA GLY A 69 1.33 -12.72 16.59
C GLY A 69 2.86 -12.77 16.82
N GLU A 70 3.62 -11.87 16.21
CA GLU A 70 5.07 -11.78 16.38
C GLU A 70 5.46 -10.84 17.55
N LYS A 71 4.49 -10.06 18.06
CA LYS A 71 4.64 -9.15 19.19
C LYS A 71 3.39 -9.17 20.06
N GLU A 72 3.59 -9.22 21.38
CA GLU A 72 2.49 -9.04 22.32
C GLU A 72 1.97 -7.59 22.27
N PRO A 73 0.65 -7.36 22.34
CA PRO A 73 0.09 -6.02 22.45
C PRO A 73 0.55 -5.33 23.73
N ALA A 74 0.56 -3.99 23.73
CA ALA A 74 0.88 -3.22 24.92
C ALA A 74 -0.10 -3.51 26.07
N HIS A 75 -1.39 -3.63 25.74
CA HIS A 75 -2.42 -4.03 26.70
C HIS A 75 -3.66 -4.59 25.99
N VAL A 76 -4.32 -5.56 26.63
CA VAL A 76 -5.64 -6.08 26.21
C VAL A 76 -6.66 -5.76 27.31
N TYR A 77 -7.63 -4.92 26.97
CA TYR A 77 -8.67 -4.50 27.90
C TYR A 77 -9.81 -5.52 27.97
N ALA A 78 -10.49 -5.58 29.10
CA ALA A 78 -11.66 -6.45 29.28
C ALA A 78 -12.82 -6.15 28.29
N SER A 79 -12.83 -4.95 27.69
CA SER A 79 -13.78 -4.57 26.64
C SER A 79 -13.49 -5.22 25.28
N GLY A 80 -12.37 -5.92 25.14
CA GLY A 80 -11.91 -6.45 23.86
C GLY A 80 -11.05 -5.46 23.05
N LEU A 81 -10.76 -4.29 23.60
CA LEU A 81 -9.87 -3.31 22.98
C LEU A 81 -8.41 -3.73 23.19
N VAL A 82 -7.61 -3.64 22.14
CA VAL A 82 -6.18 -3.99 22.17
C VAL A 82 -5.36 -2.72 21.96
N GLU A 83 -4.55 -2.35 22.93
CA GLU A 83 -3.61 -1.22 22.81
C GLU A 83 -2.36 -1.68 22.05
N ILE A 84 -2.09 -1.02 20.93
CA ILE A 84 -0.90 -1.26 20.12
C ILE A 84 0.29 -0.51 20.70
N GLY A 85 0.10 0.77 21.00
CA GLY A 85 1.14 1.61 21.59
C GLY A 85 0.76 3.09 21.62
N THR A 86 1.63 3.89 22.24
CA THR A 86 1.52 5.34 22.31
C THR A 86 2.70 5.99 21.59
N TYR A 87 2.40 6.93 20.69
CA TYR A 87 3.35 7.52 19.73
C TYR A 87 3.34 9.05 19.82
N PRO A 88 4.45 9.73 19.46
CA PRO A 88 4.51 11.18 19.32
C PRO A 88 3.55 11.71 18.24
N ARG A 89 3.03 12.92 18.44
CA ARG A 89 2.24 13.65 17.43
C ARG A 89 3.13 14.53 16.54
N ASP A 90 4.07 13.91 15.85
CA ASP A 90 5.03 14.59 14.96
C ASP A 90 4.80 14.29 13.47
N TYR A 91 3.82 13.43 13.16
CA TYR A 91 3.47 13.05 11.80
C TYR A 91 2.39 13.97 11.21
N HIS A 92 2.61 14.43 9.98
CA HIS A 92 1.70 15.23 9.18
C HIS A 92 1.17 14.38 8.01
N GLY A 93 -0.07 13.98 8.09
CA GLY A 93 -0.74 13.14 7.12
C GLY A 93 -1.67 12.14 7.80
N ASP A 94 -2.23 11.22 7.03
CA ASP A 94 -3.08 10.16 7.57
C ASP A 94 -2.26 8.92 7.89
N ALA A 95 -1.82 8.81 9.15
CA ALA A 95 -1.06 7.65 9.61
C ALA A 95 -1.90 6.38 9.58
N ASN A 96 -3.21 6.46 9.82
CA ASN A 96 -4.11 5.32 9.77
C ASN A 96 -4.16 4.74 8.36
N THR A 97 -4.43 5.57 7.35
CA THR A 97 -4.41 5.16 5.93
C THR A 97 -3.05 4.59 5.53
N ALA A 98 -1.95 5.18 6.01
CA ALA A 98 -0.60 4.70 5.68
C ALA A 98 -0.26 3.33 6.28
N VAL A 99 -0.85 2.93 7.41
CA VAL A 99 -0.47 1.68 8.12
C VAL A 99 -1.54 0.59 8.09
N SER A 100 -2.77 0.89 7.70
CA SER A 100 -3.89 -0.08 7.69
C SER A 100 -3.87 -1.00 6.48
N LEU A 101 -2.71 -1.62 6.19
CA LEU A 101 -2.56 -2.50 5.04
C LEU A 101 -3.28 -3.83 5.23
N ILE A 102 -3.14 -4.42 6.42
CA ILE A 102 -3.65 -5.75 6.74
C ILE A 102 -4.39 -5.71 8.07
N GLY A 103 -4.94 -6.83 8.41
CA GLY A 103 -5.66 -7.00 9.66
C GLY A 103 -7.16 -6.85 9.41
N GLY A 104 -7.90 -6.74 10.30
CA GLY A 104 -9.32 -6.79 10.18
C GLY A 104 -9.93 -6.26 11.44
N GLY A 105 -9.64 -5.05 11.79
CA GLY A 105 -10.24 -4.36 12.91
C GLY A 105 -10.20 -2.87 12.66
N ARG A 106 -11.14 -2.19 13.24
CA ARG A 106 -11.14 -0.73 13.23
C ARG A 106 -10.05 -0.23 14.15
N LEU A 107 -9.14 0.58 13.62
CA LEU A 107 -8.21 1.35 14.43
C LEU A 107 -8.96 2.55 15.04
N THR A 108 -8.72 2.79 16.31
CA THR A 108 -9.19 3.98 17.01
C THR A 108 -8.02 4.63 17.74
N ALA A 109 -8.09 5.93 18.01
CA ALA A 109 -7.04 6.64 18.72
C ALA A 109 -7.61 7.52 19.84
N THR A 110 -6.87 7.55 20.96
CA THR A 110 -7.00 8.62 21.93
C THR A 110 -5.83 9.58 21.81
N ARG A 111 -6.04 10.87 22.06
CA ARG A 111 -5.05 11.92 21.81
C ARG A 111 -4.83 12.80 23.02
N THR A 112 -3.56 13.21 23.19
CA THR A 112 -3.16 14.36 24.02
C THR A 112 -2.58 15.46 23.12
N ASP A 113 -2.06 16.51 23.70
CA ASP A 113 -1.39 17.58 22.96
C ASP A 113 -0.12 17.11 22.25
N THR A 114 0.57 16.10 22.79
CA THR A 114 1.90 15.67 22.35
C THR A 114 1.96 14.22 21.86
N THR A 115 0.95 13.40 22.17
CA THR A 115 0.94 11.97 21.83
C THR A 115 -0.42 11.52 21.32
N PHE A 116 -0.43 10.34 20.71
CA PHE A 116 -1.65 9.58 20.45
C PHE A 116 -1.42 8.10 20.79
N THR A 117 -2.47 7.44 21.28
CA THR A 117 -2.47 5.99 21.56
C THR A 117 -3.39 5.30 20.58
N ILE A 118 -2.88 4.27 19.90
CA ILE A 118 -3.64 3.49 18.94
C ILE A 118 -4.19 2.23 19.56
N PHE A 119 -5.45 1.96 19.26
CA PHE A 119 -6.17 0.78 19.68
C PHE A 119 -6.77 0.04 18.47
N LEU A 120 -6.78 -1.28 18.59
CA LEU A 120 -7.47 -2.18 17.66
C LEU A 120 -8.65 -2.83 18.41
N ASP A 121 -9.84 -2.77 17.83
CA ASP A 121 -11.05 -3.39 18.40
C ASP A 121 -11.11 -4.87 17.99
N ARG A 122 -10.35 -5.74 18.66
CA ARG A 122 -10.24 -7.16 18.31
C ARG A 122 -9.77 -8.13 19.38
N GLY A 123 -9.78 -7.76 20.64
CA GLY A 123 -9.17 -8.54 21.72
C GLY A 123 -9.67 -9.99 21.88
N ASP A 124 -10.89 -10.28 21.41
CA ASP A 124 -11.49 -11.62 21.41
C ASP A 124 -11.12 -12.47 20.17
N LYS A 125 -10.39 -11.91 19.20
CA LYS A 125 -10.12 -12.51 17.88
C LYS A 125 -8.64 -12.68 17.55
N LEU A 126 -7.75 -12.44 18.51
CA LEU A 126 -6.30 -12.69 18.37
C LEU A 126 -6.06 -14.20 18.55
N THR A 127 -6.31 -14.97 17.49
CA THR A 127 -6.16 -16.42 17.44
C THR A 127 -5.11 -16.81 16.41
N ASP A 128 -4.59 -18.04 16.48
CA ASP A 128 -3.63 -18.54 15.48
C ASP A 128 -4.16 -18.45 14.05
N ASP A 129 -5.44 -18.74 13.82
CA ASP A 129 -6.06 -18.60 12.50
C ASP A 129 -6.07 -17.15 12.01
N PHE A 130 -6.36 -16.21 12.92
CA PHE A 130 -6.29 -14.79 12.59
C PHE A 130 -4.86 -14.34 12.28
N PHE A 131 -3.88 -14.74 13.10
CA PHE A 131 -2.46 -14.43 12.87
C PHE A 131 -1.97 -15.00 11.53
N ASN A 132 -2.29 -16.25 11.24
CA ASN A 132 -1.91 -16.90 9.98
C ASN A 132 -2.54 -16.20 8.77
N LYS A 133 -3.80 -15.76 8.88
CA LYS A 133 -4.45 -14.96 7.84
C LYS A 133 -3.74 -13.64 7.64
N CYS A 134 -3.41 -12.90 8.69
CA CYS A 134 -2.69 -11.63 8.60
C CYS A 134 -1.29 -11.80 7.98
N LYS A 135 -0.58 -12.88 8.30
CA LYS A 135 0.71 -13.22 7.66
C LYS A 135 0.56 -13.46 6.16
N ALA A 136 -0.47 -14.18 5.74
CA ALA A 136 -0.76 -14.43 4.33
C ALA A 136 -1.15 -13.12 3.59
N ASP A 137 -1.96 -12.28 4.22
CA ASP A 137 -2.35 -10.97 3.71
C ASP A 137 -1.12 -10.05 3.52
N LEU A 138 -0.22 -10.00 4.50
CA LEU A 138 1.03 -9.25 4.41
C LEU A 138 1.90 -9.73 3.26
N ARG A 139 2.06 -11.05 3.13
CA ARG A 139 2.82 -11.65 2.04
C ARG A 139 2.25 -11.25 0.68
N SER A 140 0.93 -11.30 0.53
CA SER A 140 0.26 -10.92 -0.71
C SER A 140 0.53 -9.46 -1.10
N ILE A 141 0.47 -8.51 -0.13
CA ILE A 141 0.81 -7.10 -0.39
C ILE A 141 2.29 -6.96 -0.75
N TYR A 142 3.17 -7.62 0.00
CA TYR A 142 4.61 -7.56 -0.25
C TYR A 142 4.97 -8.03 -1.67
N ASP A 143 4.37 -9.13 -2.13
CA ASP A 143 4.60 -9.66 -3.47
C ASP A 143 4.10 -8.70 -4.56
N LYS A 144 2.95 -8.03 -4.35
CA LYS A 144 2.43 -6.99 -5.24
C LYS A 144 3.35 -5.77 -5.32
N VAL A 145 3.89 -5.34 -4.18
CA VAL A 145 4.89 -4.25 -4.13
C VAL A 145 6.13 -4.62 -4.95
N LYS A 146 6.63 -5.85 -4.82
CA LYS A 146 7.78 -6.33 -5.61
C LYS A 146 7.49 -6.38 -7.11
N GLU A 147 6.30 -6.83 -7.49
CA GLU A 147 5.83 -6.85 -8.88
C GLU A 147 5.89 -5.44 -9.50
N VAL A 148 5.24 -4.47 -8.84
CA VAL A 148 5.16 -3.07 -9.31
C VAL A 148 6.54 -2.40 -9.30
N LYS A 149 7.36 -2.62 -8.27
CA LYS A 149 8.74 -2.12 -8.19
C LYS A 149 9.59 -2.62 -9.35
N THR A 150 9.43 -3.88 -9.75
CA THR A 150 10.12 -4.46 -10.89
C THR A 150 9.62 -3.85 -12.20
N ALA A 151 8.31 -3.73 -12.38
CA ALA A 151 7.71 -3.17 -13.60
C ALA A 151 8.11 -1.71 -13.84
N THR A 152 8.33 -0.95 -12.76
CA THR A 152 8.63 0.50 -12.81
C THR A 152 10.13 0.81 -12.73
N ALA A 153 11.02 -0.18 -12.66
CA ALA A 153 12.44 0.01 -12.37
C ALA A 153 13.18 0.96 -13.33
N SER A 154 12.79 0.99 -14.61
CA SER A 154 13.40 1.84 -15.65
C SER A 154 12.65 3.16 -15.92
N MET A 155 11.56 3.43 -15.20
CA MET A 155 10.72 4.60 -15.39
C MET A 155 11.26 5.80 -14.61
N ASP A 156 11.06 7.00 -15.13
CA ASP A 156 11.23 8.24 -14.36
C ASP A 156 10.11 8.41 -13.30
N GLN A 157 10.22 9.43 -12.45
CA GLN A 157 9.26 9.62 -11.34
C GLN A 157 7.84 9.88 -11.82
N GLN A 158 7.64 10.67 -12.87
CA GLN A 158 6.31 10.96 -13.41
C GLN A 158 5.68 9.71 -14.04
N GLN A 159 6.46 8.96 -14.81
CA GLN A 159 6.04 7.70 -15.40
C GLN A 159 5.66 6.67 -14.34
N LYS A 160 6.45 6.56 -13.25
CA LYS A 160 6.13 5.69 -12.10
C LYS A 160 4.78 6.06 -11.48
N VAL A 161 4.56 7.35 -11.18
CA VAL A 161 3.30 7.81 -10.59
C VAL A 161 2.12 7.48 -11.49
N GLN A 162 2.21 7.77 -12.79
CA GLN A 162 1.16 7.46 -13.76
C GLN A 162 0.87 5.96 -13.87
N TYR A 163 1.93 5.14 -13.94
CA TYR A 163 1.80 3.69 -13.96
C TYR A 163 1.12 3.15 -12.72
N ILE A 164 1.57 3.58 -11.53
CA ILE A 164 1.03 3.12 -10.25
C ILE A 164 -0.42 3.59 -10.07
N ALA A 165 -0.74 4.83 -10.44
CA ALA A 165 -2.10 5.35 -10.39
C ALA A 165 -3.05 4.52 -11.28
N GLN A 166 -2.62 4.20 -12.52
CA GLN A 166 -3.40 3.36 -13.40
C GLN A 166 -3.52 1.92 -12.87
N TYR A 167 -2.43 1.35 -12.35
CA TYR A 167 -2.45 0.01 -11.73
C TYR A 167 -3.45 -0.08 -10.58
N VAL A 168 -3.51 0.94 -9.71
CA VAL A 168 -4.49 1.01 -8.60
C VAL A 168 -5.91 1.16 -9.13
N ALA A 169 -6.14 2.02 -10.12
CA ALA A 169 -7.45 2.18 -10.77
C ALA A 169 -7.92 0.90 -11.45
N ASP A 170 -7.03 0.16 -12.11
CA ASP A 170 -7.36 -1.13 -12.75
C ASP A 170 -7.63 -2.26 -11.72
N THR A 171 -7.16 -2.08 -10.48
CA THR A 171 -7.34 -3.06 -9.39
C THR A 171 -8.72 -2.95 -8.77
N PHE A 172 -9.29 -1.75 -8.68
CA PHE A 172 -10.52 -1.50 -7.94
C PHE A 172 -11.66 -1.00 -8.83
N THR A 173 -12.88 -1.22 -8.31
CA THR A 173 -14.07 -0.47 -8.71
C THR A 173 -14.48 0.40 -7.52
N TYR A 174 -14.69 1.70 -7.75
CA TYR A 174 -15.03 2.62 -6.67
C TYR A 174 -16.44 2.36 -6.11
N ASP A 175 -16.54 2.21 -4.79
CA ASP A 175 -17.80 2.19 -4.04
C ASP A 175 -17.56 2.82 -2.66
N TYR A 176 -18.62 3.31 -2.03
CA TYR A 176 -18.60 3.90 -0.67
C TYR A 176 -18.51 2.84 0.45
N VAL A 177 -18.35 1.56 0.12
CA VAL A 177 -18.29 0.47 1.10
C VAL A 177 -16.97 0.54 1.86
N ASP A 178 -17.06 0.53 3.20
CA ASP A 178 -15.89 0.37 4.06
C ASP A 178 -15.54 -1.13 4.18
N HIS A 179 -14.36 -1.48 3.70
CA HIS A 179 -13.81 -2.85 3.77
C HIS A 179 -12.95 -3.09 5.01
N GLY A 180 -12.75 -2.07 5.85
CA GLY A 180 -12.01 -2.16 7.11
C GLY A 180 -10.48 -2.27 6.97
N ASN A 181 -9.95 -2.64 5.81
CA ASN A 181 -8.51 -2.68 5.50
C ASN A 181 -8.24 -2.92 4.02
N LEU A 182 -7.00 -2.65 3.59
CA LEU A 182 -6.58 -2.77 2.20
C LEU A 182 -6.72 -4.21 1.65
N THR A 183 -6.34 -5.23 2.41
CA THR A 183 -6.44 -6.62 1.90
C THR A 183 -7.87 -7.07 1.65
N SER A 184 -8.82 -6.59 2.45
CA SER A 184 -10.25 -6.86 2.19
C SER A 184 -10.71 -6.19 0.90
N ALA A 185 -10.29 -4.95 0.63
CA ALA A 185 -10.56 -4.27 -0.62
C ALA A 185 -9.94 -5.00 -1.82
N LEU A 186 -8.67 -5.43 -1.71
CA LEU A 186 -7.98 -6.19 -2.76
C LEU A 186 -8.67 -7.52 -3.07
N ASN A 187 -9.18 -8.22 -2.05
CA ASN A 187 -9.87 -9.50 -2.23
C ASN A 187 -11.23 -9.36 -2.92
N THR A 188 -11.90 -8.23 -2.77
CA THR A 188 -13.22 -7.97 -3.40
C THR A 188 -13.11 -7.27 -4.74
N GLY A 189 -12.00 -6.56 -5.00
CA GLY A 189 -11.85 -5.67 -6.15
C GLY A 189 -12.73 -4.41 -6.07
N VAL A 190 -13.29 -4.10 -4.88
CA VAL A 190 -14.14 -2.94 -4.64
C VAL A 190 -13.54 -2.10 -3.51
N SER A 191 -13.50 -0.78 -3.65
CA SER A 191 -12.80 0.08 -2.69
C SER A 191 -13.42 1.48 -2.60
N ASN A 192 -13.25 2.12 -1.43
CA ASN A 192 -13.47 3.54 -1.24
C ASN A 192 -12.16 4.35 -1.39
N CYS A 193 -12.21 5.66 -1.24
CA CYS A 193 -11.06 6.55 -1.42
C CYS A 193 -9.89 6.21 -0.47
N GLU A 194 -10.17 5.73 0.74
CA GLU A 194 -9.15 5.41 1.74
C GLU A 194 -8.21 4.29 1.26
N TRP A 195 -8.77 3.19 0.72
CA TRP A 195 -7.96 2.05 0.28
C TRP A 195 -7.31 2.27 -1.08
N TYR A 196 -7.89 3.13 -1.96
CA TYR A 196 -7.18 3.65 -3.13
C TYR A 196 -5.92 4.42 -2.71
N ALA A 197 -6.06 5.34 -1.73
CA ALA A 197 -4.94 6.14 -1.25
C ALA A 197 -3.88 5.29 -0.52
N SER A 198 -4.31 4.33 0.32
CA SER A 198 -3.41 3.40 1.01
C SER A 198 -2.62 2.53 0.03
N TYR A 199 -3.29 2.01 -1.01
CA TYR A 199 -2.63 1.15 -1.98
C TYR A 199 -1.65 1.94 -2.85
N PHE A 200 -2.05 3.12 -3.32
CA PHE A 200 -1.12 4.00 -4.03
C PHE A 200 0.10 4.35 -3.16
N TYR A 201 -0.11 4.73 -1.89
CA TYR A 201 0.97 5.08 -0.97
C TYR A 201 2.01 3.97 -0.84
N ILE A 202 1.59 2.74 -0.51
CA ILE A 202 2.56 1.65 -0.29
C ILE A 202 3.30 1.26 -1.56
N LEU A 203 2.65 1.29 -2.73
CA LEU A 203 3.29 1.03 -4.01
C LEU A 203 4.28 2.14 -4.38
N ALA A 204 3.86 3.41 -4.31
CA ALA A 204 4.65 4.56 -4.73
C ALA A 204 5.87 4.78 -3.85
N SER A 205 5.72 4.71 -2.51
CA SER A 205 6.84 4.85 -1.57
C SER A 205 7.91 3.76 -1.81
N ASN A 206 7.50 2.52 -2.07
CA ASN A 206 8.41 1.43 -2.38
C ASN A 206 9.07 1.53 -3.77
N CYS A 207 8.49 2.30 -4.69
CA CYS A 207 9.09 2.64 -5.99
C CYS A 207 10.00 3.88 -5.92
N GLY A 208 10.25 4.42 -4.70
CA GLY A 208 11.13 5.58 -4.47
C GLY A 208 10.46 6.93 -4.78
N ILE A 209 9.13 6.99 -4.77
CA ILE A 209 8.37 8.24 -4.88
C ILE A 209 8.16 8.78 -3.46
N ASP A 210 8.51 10.06 -3.27
CA ASP A 210 8.17 10.80 -2.06
C ASP A 210 6.67 11.09 -2.06
N THR A 211 5.93 10.39 -1.23
CA THR A 211 4.46 10.43 -1.20
C THR A 211 3.92 10.48 0.22
N SER A 212 2.74 11.04 0.38
CA SER A 212 2.00 11.07 1.64
C SER A 212 0.52 10.81 1.40
N CYS A 213 -0.14 10.14 2.37
CA CYS A 213 -1.59 10.12 2.42
C CYS A 213 -2.12 11.44 2.97
N ARG A 214 -3.21 11.91 2.42
CA ARG A 214 -3.94 13.11 2.84
C ARG A 214 -5.40 12.80 3.03
N THR A 215 -6.01 13.50 3.94
CA THR A 215 -7.45 13.44 4.17
C THR A 215 -8.03 14.84 4.31
N GLY A 216 -9.29 15.00 4.04
CA GLY A 216 -9.98 16.28 4.16
C GLY A 216 -11.44 16.20 3.79
N MET A 217 -12.09 17.35 3.74
CA MET A 217 -13.49 17.44 3.32
C MET A 217 -13.55 17.96 1.88
N ASN A 218 -14.27 17.25 1.02
CA ASN A 218 -14.51 17.74 -0.34
C ASN A 218 -15.58 18.83 -0.36
N SER A 219 -15.78 19.46 -1.53
CA SER A 219 -16.76 20.55 -1.72
C SER A 219 -18.21 20.19 -1.36
N ARG A 220 -18.53 18.89 -1.25
CA ARG A 220 -19.82 18.37 -0.80
C ARG A 220 -19.88 18.08 0.69
N ASN A 221 -18.84 18.48 1.44
CA ASN A 221 -18.66 18.20 2.87
C ASN A 221 -18.63 16.70 3.20
N ASN A 222 -18.13 15.89 2.28
CA ASN A 222 -17.85 14.48 2.53
C ASN A 222 -16.38 14.29 2.82
N TYR A 223 -16.06 13.40 3.77
CA TYR A 223 -14.70 12.96 4.03
C TYR A 223 -14.09 12.31 2.78
N HIS A 224 -12.82 12.63 2.51
CA HIS A 224 -12.12 12.13 1.35
C HIS A 224 -10.64 11.89 1.65
N ALA A 225 -10.06 10.86 1.04
CA ALA A 225 -8.65 10.50 1.14
C ALA A 225 -8.00 10.50 -0.25
N TRP A 226 -6.77 11.00 -0.34
CA TRP A 226 -5.96 11.06 -1.56
C TRP A 226 -4.47 11.04 -1.20
N ASN A 227 -3.60 11.16 -2.20
CA ASN A 227 -2.16 11.25 -1.99
C ASN A 227 -1.61 12.58 -2.49
N THR A 228 -0.47 12.98 -1.95
CA THR A 228 0.44 13.93 -2.58
C THR A 228 1.78 13.25 -2.88
N VAL A 229 2.46 13.73 -3.91
CA VAL A 229 3.81 13.30 -4.29
C VAL A 229 4.71 14.51 -4.48
N ILE A 230 6.01 14.38 -4.19
CA ILE A 230 7.00 15.41 -4.47
C ILE A 230 7.81 14.98 -5.70
N ILE A 231 7.72 15.73 -6.79
CA ILE A 231 8.50 15.53 -8.01
C ILE A 231 9.22 16.82 -8.35
N ASP A 232 10.54 16.77 -8.50
CA ASP A 232 11.38 17.94 -8.78
C ASP A 232 11.17 19.10 -7.80
N GLY A 233 10.88 18.78 -6.54
CA GLY A 233 10.62 19.75 -5.47
C GLY A 233 9.22 20.39 -5.50
N GLN A 234 8.35 19.96 -6.40
CA GLN A 234 6.95 20.39 -6.46
C GLN A 234 6.02 19.36 -5.84
N GLU A 235 5.12 19.80 -4.95
CA GLU A 235 4.04 18.96 -4.43
C GLU A 235 2.88 18.89 -5.44
N LEU A 236 2.52 17.67 -5.83
CA LEU A 236 1.45 17.38 -6.78
C LEU A 236 0.42 16.45 -6.12
N VAL A 237 -0.85 16.64 -6.45
CA VAL A 237 -1.95 15.78 -6.00
C VAL A 237 -2.06 14.54 -6.89
N VAL A 238 -2.33 13.41 -6.24
CA VAL A 238 -2.68 12.15 -6.87
C VAL A 238 -3.93 11.60 -6.19
N ASP A 239 -5.08 11.81 -6.82
CA ASP A 239 -6.37 11.30 -6.36
C ASP A 239 -6.89 10.24 -7.33
N VAL A 240 -6.40 9.02 -7.13
CA VAL A 240 -6.73 7.89 -8.02
C VAL A 240 -8.23 7.58 -7.97
N SER A 241 -8.84 7.63 -6.79
CA SER A 241 -10.26 7.30 -6.62
C SER A 241 -11.20 8.26 -7.36
N SER A 242 -10.89 9.56 -7.32
CA SER A 242 -11.66 10.56 -8.11
C SER A 242 -11.38 10.44 -9.60
N GLY A 243 -10.14 10.15 -9.98
CA GLY A 243 -9.76 9.92 -11.38
C GLY A 243 -10.48 8.72 -11.98
N ASP A 244 -10.52 7.61 -11.28
CA ASP A 244 -11.18 6.37 -11.68
C ASP A 244 -12.71 6.54 -11.75
N TYR A 245 -13.33 7.04 -10.67
CA TYR A 245 -14.78 7.29 -10.59
C TYR A 245 -15.29 8.18 -11.73
N ASN A 246 -14.53 9.20 -12.11
CA ASN A 246 -14.89 10.14 -13.19
C ASN A 246 -14.37 9.71 -14.57
N ASN A 247 -13.60 8.62 -14.66
CA ASN A 247 -12.88 8.20 -15.87
C ASN A 247 -12.02 9.34 -16.46
N ARG A 248 -11.33 10.08 -15.60
CA ARG A 248 -10.54 11.29 -15.90
C ARG A 248 -9.27 11.37 -15.08
N MET A 249 -8.41 10.34 -15.19
CA MET A 249 -7.12 10.31 -14.51
C MET A 249 -6.28 11.56 -14.81
N ASP A 250 -6.41 12.13 -16.02
CA ASP A 250 -5.75 13.35 -16.47
C ASP A 250 -6.06 14.60 -15.62
N LEU A 251 -7.20 14.61 -14.91
CA LEU A 251 -7.62 15.74 -14.05
C LEU A 251 -7.33 15.52 -12.57
N PHE A 252 -6.85 14.34 -12.18
CA PHE A 252 -6.71 13.97 -10.78
C PHE A 252 -5.34 13.38 -10.42
N VAL A 253 -4.46 13.17 -11.41
CA VAL A 253 -3.13 12.61 -11.20
C VAL A 253 -2.07 13.60 -11.67
N LEU A 254 -1.11 13.90 -10.80
CA LEU A 254 -0.03 14.88 -11.01
C LEU A 254 -0.55 16.32 -11.21
N ILE A 255 -1.57 16.69 -10.44
CA ILE A 255 -2.17 18.02 -10.49
C ILE A 255 -1.51 18.93 -9.47
N PRO A 256 -1.09 20.16 -9.83
CA PRO A 256 -0.65 21.12 -8.84
C PRO A 256 -1.71 21.34 -7.74
N THR A 257 -1.28 21.40 -6.49
CA THR A 257 -2.20 21.55 -5.35
C THR A 257 -3.15 22.74 -5.51
N SER A 258 -2.67 23.83 -6.12
CA SER A 258 -3.46 25.06 -6.39
C SER A 258 -4.54 24.88 -7.47
N GLU A 259 -4.44 23.84 -8.29
CA GLU A 259 -5.36 23.55 -9.41
C GLU A 259 -6.30 22.38 -9.11
N TYR A 260 -6.10 21.72 -7.97
CA TYR A 260 -6.91 20.56 -7.61
C TYR A 260 -8.36 20.96 -7.28
N PRO A 261 -9.36 20.46 -8.02
CA PRO A 261 -10.73 21.01 -7.99
C PRO A 261 -11.57 20.56 -6.79
N GLY A 262 -11.02 19.75 -5.89
CA GLY A 262 -11.85 18.94 -5.00
C GLY A 262 -11.83 19.28 -3.52
N ILE A 263 -10.92 20.14 -2.99
CA ILE A 263 -10.75 20.26 -1.55
C ILE A 263 -10.71 21.71 -1.12
N GLU A 264 -11.72 22.12 -0.36
CA GLU A 264 -11.80 23.46 0.23
C GLU A 264 -11.04 23.59 1.55
N LYS A 265 -10.71 22.47 2.22
CA LYS A 265 -9.98 22.46 3.49
C LYS A 265 -9.07 21.26 3.57
N TYR A 266 -7.76 21.51 3.61
CA TYR A 266 -6.79 20.55 4.10
C TYR A 266 -6.98 20.37 5.60
N ASP A 267 -7.39 19.22 6.05
CA ASP A 267 -7.17 18.82 7.41
C ASP A 267 -5.88 17.98 7.46
N THR A 268 -4.77 18.63 7.82
CA THR A 268 -3.46 17.98 7.95
C THR A 268 -3.35 17.06 9.17
N TRP A 269 -4.46 16.81 9.88
CA TRP A 269 -4.46 16.21 11.21
C TRP A 269 -5.49 15.10 11.44
N SER A 270 -5.91 14.37 10.46
CA SER A 270 -6.78 13.23 10.74
C SER A 270 -5.99 11.93 10.91
N VAL A 271 -5.36 11.76 12.08
CA VAL A 271 -5.33 10.44 12.70
C VAL A 271 -6.70 10.28 13.35
N ILE A 272 -7.56 9.46 12.81
CA ILE A 272 -8.88 9.15 13.38
C ILE A 272 -8.72 8.41 14.69
#